data_19390f640c0e191dc2810f2d70979378
#
_entry.id   19390f640c0e191dc2810f2d70979378
#
_cell.length_a   1.000
_cell.length_b   1.000
_cell.length_c   1.000
_cell.angle_alpha   90.00
_cell.angle_beta   90.00
_cell.angle_gamma   90.00
#
_symmetry.space_group_name_H-M   'P 1'
#
loop_
_entity.id
_entity.type
_entity.pdbx_description
1 polymer ?
#
loop_
_entity_poly.entity_id
_entity_poly.type
_entity_poly.pdbx_seq_one_letter_code
_entity_poly.pdbx_strand_id
1 'polypeptide(L)'
;MGNAMLVVTGAEFLLSMVEARWAARNGDGRKMDAGHKSQQELQKIEQQLKKVQSLDGQDESTHREIQQLQERIELLRKQMSAHFSAWEKTELARHPQRPYALDYIERIFSEWSEIHGDRGYADDAAILCGMARFHGDEVMIVGHQKARDTKQKVYRNFGMPNPEGYRKALRAMKIAEKFGRPVMTFVDTPGAYPGLGAEERGQAEAIARNLREMARLEIPIITVITGEGGSGGALAIAVADRVLMMENSIYSVISPEGCASIMWRDSSKKELAAQALRITAKDLTEMGCVDGIVPEPAGGAQLDHEAAAALLDASLQKHLAELKKQPLKELVTSRYNKFRNMAQFFTVES
;
A
#
# COMPACT_ATOMS: atom_id res chain seq x y z
N MET A 1 4.33 -43.91 -21.40
CA MET A 1 4.29 -44.02 -19.94
C MET A 1 4.01 -42.59 -19.42
N GLY A 2 2.82 -42.36 -18.90
CA GLY A 2 2.36 -41.03 -18.62
C GLY A 2 2.89 -40.50 -17.30
N ASN A 3 3.52 -39.32 -17.33
CA ASN A 3 3.83 -38.55 -16.15
C ASN A 3 2.50 -37.99 -15.55
N ALA A 4 2.09 -38.56 -14.46
CA ALA A 4 1.03 -37.98 -13.63
C ALA A 4 1.60 -36.72 -12.97
N MET A 5 1.25 -35.55 -13.51
CA MET A 5 1.49 -34.27 -12.91
C MET A 5 0.59 -34.16 -11.66
N LEU A 6 1.15 -34.42 -10.49
CA LEU A 6 0.48 -34.11 -9.22
C LEU A 6 0.41 -32.59 -9.09
N VAL A 7 -0.69 -32.01 -9.55
CA VAL A 7 -1.07 -30.65 -9.20
C VAL A 7 -1.56 -30.73 -7.75
N VAL A 8 -0.66 -30.58 -6.78
CA VAL A 8 -1.05 -30.21 -5.43
C VAL A 8 -1.71 -28.84 -5.59
N THR A 9 -3.03 -28.83 -5.52
CA THR A 9 -3.78 -27.59 -5.65
C THR A 9 -3.28 -26.64 -4.56
N GLY A 10 -3.00 -25.39 -4.93
CA GLY A 10 -2.49 -24.39 -3.96
C GLY A 10 -3.34 -24.26 -2.70
N ALA A 11 -4.57 -24.76 -2.72
CA ALA A 11 -5.48 -24.90 -1.58
C ALA A 11 -5.01 -25.93 -0.55
N GLU A 12 -4.53 -27.10 -0.95
CA GLU A 12 -4.06 -28.15 -0.02
C GLU A 12 -2.74 -27.76 0.63
N PHE A 13 -1.85 -27.11 -0.13
CA PHE A 13 -0.59 -26.56 0.40
C PHE A 13 -0.86 -25.42 1.39
N LEU A 14 -1.79 -24.51 1.09
CA LEU A 14 -2.23 -23.46 2.00
C LEU A 14 -2.88 -24.02 3.26
N LEU A 15 -3.74 -25.04 3.15
CA LEU A 15 -4.38 -25.71 4.30
C LEU A 15 -3.33 -26.39 5.19
N SER A 16 -2.40 -27.12 4.63
CA SER A 16 -1.36 -27.80 5.43
C SER A 16 -0.41 -26.80 6.14
N MET A 17 -0.07 -25.70 5.48
CA MET A 17 0.72 -24.62 6.12
C MET A 17 -0.06 -23.89 7.19
N VAL A 18 -1.36 -23.67 7.01
CA VAL A 18 -2.23 -23.02 7.99
C VAL A 18 -2.44 -23.91 9.20
N GLU A 19 -2.66 -25.21 9.01
CA GLU A 19 -2.84 -26.17 10.09
C GLU A 19 -1.55 -26.38 10.90
N ALA A 20 -0.40 -26.52 10.24
CA ALA A 20 0.89 -26.67 10.92
C ALA A 20 1.28 -25.42 11.73
N ARG A 21 0.98 -24.22 11.25
CA ARG A 21 1.23 -22.96 11.97
C ARG A 21 0.19 -22.67 13.05
N TRP A 22 -1.06 -23.10 12.87
CA TRP A 22 -2.10 -22.99 13.88
C TRP A 22 -1.80 -23.88 15.10
N ALA A 23 -1.33 -25.11 14.87
CA ALA A 23 -0.88 -26.01 15.93
C ALA A 23 0.31 -25.46 16.74
N ALA A 24 1.26 -24.80 16.05
CA ALA A 24 2.43 -24.18 16.71
C ALA A 24 2.07 -22.93 17.55
N ARG A 25 0.93 -22.28 17.32
CA ARG A 25 0.50 -21.02 17.95
C ARG A 25 -0.47 -21.15 19.13
N ASN A 26 -1.16 -22.27 19.26
CA ASN A 26 -2.08 -22.51 20.40
C ASN A 26 -1.36 -22.60 21.76
N GLY A 27 -0.02 -22.41 21.80
CA GLY A 27 0.76 -22.25 23.01
C GLY A 27 0.97 -20.81 23.49
N ASP A 28 0.50 -19.77 22.76
CA ASP A 28 0.94 -18.38 22.98
C ASP A 28 -0.16 -17.39 23.42
N GLY A 29 -1.05 -17.82 24.31
CA GLY A 29 -1.99 -16.93 25.02
C GLY A 29 -1.33 -15.76 25.79
N ARG A 30 0.00 -15.78 25.95
CA ARG A 30 0.74 -14.72 26.66
C ARG A 30 1.02 -13.48 25.79
N LYS A 31 1.03 -13.59 24.45
CA LYS A 31 1.31 -12.45 23.56
C LYS A 31 0.08 -11.58 23.32
N MET A 32 -1.12 -12.18 23.25
CA MET A 32 -2.37 -11.40 23.17
C MET A 32 -2.60 -10.53 24.42
N ASP A 33 -2.20 -11.03 25.61
CA ASP A 33 -2.35 -10.31 26.88
C ASP A 33 -1.37 -9.12 26.99
N ALA A 34 -0.19 -9.22 26.40
CA ALA A 34 0.81 -8.14 26.38
C ALA A 34 0.39 -6.96 25.49
N GLY A 35 -0.19 -7.22 24.32
CA GLY A 35 -0.69 -6.19 23.41
C GLY A 35 -1.83 -5.36 24.02
N HIS A 36 -2.78 -6.02 24.66
CA HIS A 36 -3.89 -5.37 25.36
C HIS A 36 -3.43 -4.48 26.52
N LYS A 37 -2.44 -4.92 27.30
CA LYS A 37 -1.86 -4.14 28.40
C LYS A 37 -1.17 -2.87 27.89
N SER A 38 -0.37 -3.00 26.83
CA SER A 38 0.31 -1.85 26.23
C SER A 38 -0.67 -0.83 25.64
N GLN A 39 -1.77 -1.29 25.06
CA GLN A 39 -2.83 -0.41 24.54
C GLN A 39 -3.57 0.33 25.63
N GLN A 40 -3.87 -0.32 26.77
CA GLN A 40 -4.47 0.32 27.93
C GLN A 40 -3.51 1.33 28.59
N GLU A 41 -2.21 1.00 28.67
CA GLU A 41 -1.19 1.92 29.19
C GLU A 41 -1.08 3.17 28.29
N LEU A 42 -1.03 2.99 26.97
CA LEU A 42 -1.00 4.09 26.01
C LEU A 42 -2.20 5.03 26.18
N GLN A 43 -3.42 4.49 26.23
CA GLN A 43 -4.62 5.30 26.44
C GLN A 43 -4.60 6.10 27.75
N LYS A 44 -4.09 5.51 28.84
CA LYS A 44 -3.95 6.23 30.12
C LYS A 44 -2.98 7.40 30.02
N ILE A 45 -1.83 7.20 29.39
CA ILE A 45 -0.80 8.23 29.24
C ILE A 45 -1.28 9.33 28.30
N GLU A 46 -1.99 9.01 27.23
CA GLU A 46 -2.61 10.01 26.32
C GLU A 46 -3.69 10.85 27.04
N GLN A 47 -4.47 10.24 27.93
CA GLN A 47 -5.41 10.96 28.78
C GLN A 47 -4.71 11.87 29.80
N GLN A 48 -3.60 11.41 30.38
CA GLN A 48 -2.77 12.24 31.27
C GLN A 48 -2.19 13.42 30.52
N LEU A 49 -1.61 13.22 29.34
CA LEU A 49 -1.08 14.28 28.50
C LEU A 49 -2.14 15.35 28.17
N LYS A 50 -3.35 14.95 27.79
CA LYS A 50 -4.46 15.88 27.56
C LYS A 50 -4.84 16.67 28.80
N LYS A 51 -4.83 16.05 29.98
CA LYS A 51 -5.10 16.76 31.23
C LYS A 51 -4.03 17.78 31.56
N VAL A 52 -2.75 17.43 31.44
CA VAL A 52 -1.63 18.33 31.70
C VAL A 52 -1.64 19.50 30.71
N GLN A 53 -1.90 19.25 29.44
CA GLN A 53 -2.04 20.28 28.41
C GLN A 53 -3.23 21.22 28.61
N SER A 54 -4.28 20.77 29.29
CA SER A 54 -5.46 21.59 29.60
C SER A 54 -5.31 22.44 30.91
N LEU A 55 -4.26 22.20 31.68
CA LEU A 55 -3.96 23.02 32.86
C LEU A 55 -3.21 24.27 32.40
N ASP A 56 -3.73 25.43 32.75
CA ASP A 56 -3.28 26.78 32.30
C ASP A 56 -1.95 27.23 32.94
N GLY A 57 -1.07 26.27 33.30
CA GLY A 57 0.24 26.50 33.91
C GLY A 57 1.35 26.34 32.87
N GLN A 58 1.94 27.45 32.43
CA GLN A 58 3.15 27.49 31.60
C GLN A 58 4.43 27.52 32.44
N ASP A 59 4.53 26.69 33.46
CA ASP A 59 5.77 26.60 34.24
C ASP A 59 6.72 25.56 33.64
N GLU A 60 8.00 25.67 33.96
CA GLU A 60 9.04 24.80 33.42
C GLU A 60 8.85 23.33 33.83
N SER A 61 8.16 23.07 34.94
CA SER A 61 7.83 21.75 35.43
C SER A 61 6.78 21.07 34.56
N THR A 62 5.74 21.80 34.15
CA THR A 62 4.67 21.33 33.26
C THR A 62 5.21 21.00 31.86
N HIS A 63 6.13 21.81 31.34
CA HIS A 63 6.79 21.53 30.06
C HIS A 63 7.62 20.24 30.11
N ARG A 64 8.35 19.99 31.20
CA ARG A 64 9.11 18.74 31.36
C ARG A 64 8.22 17.53 31.49
N GLU A 65 7.10 17.63 32.19
CA GLU A 65 6.13 16.54 32.30
C GLU A 65 5.49 16.22 30.97
N ILE A 66 5.10 17.21 30.17
CA ILE A 66 4.58 17.04 28.80
C ILE A 66 5.61 16.30 27.95
N GLN A 67 6.86 16.72 27.97
CA GLN A 67 7.93 16.08 27.19
C GLN A 67 8.14 14.61 27.60
N GLN A 68 8.17 14.30 28.88
CA GLN A 68 8.31 12.92 29.39
C GLN A 68 7.13 12.03 28.97
N LEU A 69 5.91 12.55 29.04
CA LEU A 69 4.71 11.82 28.59
C LEU A 69 4.74 11.58 27.08
N GLN A 70 5.17 12.55 26.29
CA GLN A 70 5.32 12.40 24.83
C GLN A 70 6.38 11.35 24.46
N GLU A 71 7.55 11.40 25.08
CA GLU A 71 8.61 10.39 24.88
C GLU A 71 8.14 8.98 25.26
N ARG A 72 7.36 8.87 26.35
CA ARG A 72 6.80 7.57 26.78
C ARG A 72 5.75 7.04 25.81
N ILE A 73 4.89 7.92 25.28
CA ILE A 73 3.91 7.57 24.24
C ILE A 73 4.63 7.06 23.00
N GLU A 74 5.66 7.77 22.53
CA GLU A 74 6.43 7.37 21.35
C GLU A 74 7.10 6.00 21.53
N LEU A 75 7.71 5.77 22.69
CA LEU A 75 8.32 4.48 23.00
C LEU A 75 7.29 3.33 22.99
N LEU A 76 6.13 3.52 23.62
CA LEU A 76 5.06 2.52 23.64
C LEU A 76 4.52 2.26 22.24
N ARG A 77 4.26 3.30 21.45
CA ARG A 77 3.81 3.19 20.05
C ARG A 77 4.83 2.40 19.22
N LYS A 78 6.13 2.68 19.39
CA LYS A 78 7.21 1.96 18.68
C LYS A 78 7.26 0.48 19.08
N GLN A 79 7.09 0.16 20.37
CA GLN A 79 7.03 -1.21 20.85
C GLN A 79 5.80 -1.97 20.29
N MET A 80 4.65 -1.31 20.25
CA MET A 80 3.43 -1.89 19.71
C MET A 80 3.53 -2.12 18.20
N SER A 81 3.99 -1.14 17.44
CA SER A 81 4.08 -1.22 15.97
C SER A 81 5.02 -2.33 15.49
N ALA A 82 6.06 -2.64 16.26
CA ALA A 82 6.97 -3.74 15.97
C ALA A 82 6.29 -5.13 15.98
N HIS A 83 5.11 -5.24 16.59
CA HIS A 83 4.41 -6.51 16.82
C HIS A 83 3.03 -6.60 16.16
N PHE A 84 2.64 -5.62 15.34
CA PHE A 84 1.35 -5.66 14.64
C PHE A 84 1.19 -6.93 13.80
N SER A 85 0.09 -7.64 14.04
CA SER A 85 -0.33 -8.78 13.23
C SER A 85 -0.69 -8.36 11.80
N ALA A 86 -0.81 -9.31 10.89
CA ALA A 86 -1.25 -9.03 9.52
C ALA A 86 -2.66 -8.41 9.46
N TRP A 87 -3.53 -8.78 10.41
CA TRP A 87 -4.86 -8.19 10.50
C TRP A 87 -4.81 -6.75 11.03
N GLU A 88 -4.09 -6.47 12.10
CA GLU A 88 -3.90 -5.10 12.60
C GLU A 88 -3.29 -4.18 11.54
N LYS A 89 -2.33 -4.66 10.74
CA LYS A 89 -1.82 -3.91 9.59
C LYS A 89 -2.88 -3.69 8.51
N THR A 90 -3.78 -4.65 8.30
CA THR A 90 -4.93 -4.46 7.39
C THR A 90 -5.86 -3.36 7.88
N GLU A 91 -6.15 -3.30 9.17
CA GLU A 91 -6.97 -2.24 9.77
C GLU A 91 -6.27 -0.87 9.69
N LEU A 92 -4.96 -0.81 9.92
CA LEU A 92 -4.17 0.39 9.76
C LEU A 92 -4.11 0.87 8.30
N ALA A 93 -3.95 -0.03 7.33
CA ALA A 93 -3.97 0.30 5.91
C ALA A 93 -5.31 0.92 5.47
N ARG A 94 -6.40 0.55 6.12
CA ARG A 94 -7.77 1.05 5.88
C ARG A 94 -8.20 2.19 6.80
N HIS A 95 -7.32 2.62 7.71
CA HIS A 95 -7.69 3.60 8.73
C HIS A 95 -8.18 4.91 8.09
N PRO A 96 -9.33 5.49 8.53
CA PRO A 96 -9.91 6.68 7.90
C PRO A 96 -9.03 7.93 7.94
N GLN A 97 -8.13 8.01 8.93
CA GLN A 97 -7.16 9.10 9.05
C GLN A 97 -5.82 8.81 8.40
N ARG A 98 -5.64 7.65 7.74
CA ARG A 98 -4.43 7.38 6.98
C ARG A 98 -4.29 8.40 5.84
N PRO A 99 -3.07 8.93 5.56
CA PRO A 99 -2.86 9.83 4.45
C PRO A 99 -3.20 9.16 3.11
N TYR A 100 -3.98 9.86 2.27
CA TYR A 100 -4.27 9.47 0.90
C TYR A 100 -3.33 10.16 -0.09
N ALA A 101 -3.44 9.88 -1.37
CA ALA A 101 -2.53 10.40 -2.38
C ALA A 101 -2.44 11.95 -2.37
N LEU A 102 -3.55 12.67 -2.25
CA LEU A 102 -3.55 14.14 -2.15
C LEU A 102 -2.80 14.64 -0.91
N ASP A 103 -2.96 13.97 0.24
CA ASP A 103 -2.26 14.35 1.46
C ASP A 103 -0.73 14.29 1.28
N TYR A 104 -0.22 13.31 0.53
CA TYR A 104 1.20 13.19 0.19
C TYR A 104 1.61 14.20 -0.90
N ILE A 105 0.76 14.39 -1.92
CA ILE A 105 1.03 15.34 -3.02
C ILE A 105 1.24 16.75 -2.46
N GLU A 106 0.34 17.21 -1.58
CA GLU A 106 0.39 18.54 -0.99
C GLU A 106 1.62 18.79 -0.10
N ARG A 107 2.21 17.71 0.48
CA ARG A 107 3.36 17.81 1.40
C ARG A 107 4.71 17.60 0.73
N ILE A 108 4.76 16.77 -0.29
CA ILE A 108 6.01 16.31 -0.90
C ILE A 108 6.32 17.06 -2.19
N PHE A 109 5.28 17.46 -2.94
CA PHE A 109 5.45 18.00 -4.28
C PHE A 109 5.03 19.46 -4.36
N SER A 110 5.59 20.18 -5.32
CA SER A 110 5.19 21.56 -5.68
C SER A 110 4.63 21.60 -7.10
N GLU A 111 4.00 22.70 -7.46
CA GLU A 111 3.48 22.97 -8.82
C GLU A 111 2.55 21.86 -9.35
N TRP A 112 1.73 21.27 -8.45
CA TRP A 112 0.77 20.24 -8.84
C TRP A 112 -0.28 20.77 -9.81
N SER A 113 -0.42 20.08 -10.97
CA SER A 113 -1.41 20.39 -11.99
C SER A 113 -2.11 19.10 -12.42
N GLU A 114 -3.38 18.96 -12.07
CA GLU A 114 -4.16 17.74 -12.31
C GLU A 114 -4.59 17.63 -13.78
N ILE A 115 -4.54 16.41 -14.30
CA ILE A 115 -4.98 16.02 -15.65
C ILE A 115 -6.27 15.22 -15.54
N HIS A 116 -7.32 15.64 -16.25
CA HIS A 116 -8.63 15.03 -16.21
C HIS A 116 -8.99 14.28 -17.50
N GLY A 117 -9.83 13.24 -17.35
CA GLY A 117 -10.47 12.49 -18.42
C GLY A 117 -9.57 11.54 -19.20
N ASP A 118 -10.15 10.48 -19.71
CA ASP A 118 -9.47 9.43 -20.48
C ASP A 118 -9.36 9.73 -21.99
N ARG A 119 -10.03 10.78 -22.48
CA ARG A 119 -10.19 11.12 -23.90
C ARG A 119 -10.97 10.07 -24.70
N GLY A 120 -11.73 9.23 -24.02
CA GLY A 120 -12.56 8.19 -24.62
C GLY A 120 -14.01 8.27 -24.16
N TYR A 121 -14.21 8.22 -22.83
CA TYR A 121 -15.54 8.18 -22.24
C TYR A 121 -15.79 9.28 -21.21
N ALA A 122 -15.00 9.30 -20.11
CA ALA A 122 -15.22 10.23 -19.01
C ALA A 122 -13.95 10.49 -18.17
N ASP A 123 -14.10 11.24 -17.10
CA ASP A 123 -13.14 11.30 -16.02
C ASP A 123 -13.53 10.31 -14.91
N ASP A 124 -12.54 9.94 -14.08
CA ASP A 124 -12.74 9.13 -12.86
C ASP A 124 -12.00 9.75 -11.69
N ALA A 125 -12.75 10.16 -10.68
CA ALA A 125 -12.22 10.83 -9.51
C ALA A 125 -11.51 9.87 -8.52
N ALA A 126 -11.60 8.55 -8.72
CA ALA A 126 -10.89 7.57 -7.91
C ALA A 126 -9.40 7.42 -8.30
N ILE A 127 -8.99 7.94 -9.48
CA ILE A 127 -7.59 8.08 -9.87
C ILE A 127 -7.27 9.55 -10.12
N LEU A 128 -6.21 10.02 -9.48
CA LEU A 128 -5.58 11.31 -9.75
C LEU A 128 -4.44 11.11 -10.75
N CYS A 129 -4.30 12.03 -11.68
CA CYS A 129 -3.13 12.10 -12.56
C CYS A 129 -2.71 13.55 -12.69
N GLY A 130 -1.43 13.85 -12.70
CA GLY A 130 -0.99 15.21 -12.90
C GLY A 130 0.52 15.38 -12.91
N MET A 131 0.96 16.52 -13.42
CA MET A 131 2.36 16.93 -13.35
C MET A 131 2.62 17.64 -12.04
N ALA A 132 3.83 17.43 -11.52
CA ALA A 132 4.32 18.11 -10.34
C ALA A 132 5.83 18.30 -10.40
N ARG A 133 6.37 19.06 -9.45
CA ARG A 133 7.82 19.18 -9.25
C ARG A 133 8.23 18.48 -7.97
N PHE A 134 9.25 17.64 -8.07
CA PHE A 134 9.84 16.87 -6.97
C PHE A 134 11.35 17.15 -6.89
N HIS A 135 11.82 17.87 -5.86
CA HIS A 135 13.23 18.26 -5.69
C HIS A 135 13.90 18.81 -6.97
N GLY A 136 13.15 19.64 -7.72
CA GLY A 136 13.62 20.23 -8.98
C GLY A 136 13.34 19.41 -10.24
N ASP A 137 13.01 18.13 -10.13
CA ASP A 137 12.62 17.28 -11.25
C ASP A 137 11.11 17.44 -11.56
N GLU A 138 10.77 17.53 -12.83
CA GLU A 138 9.37 17.41 -13.25
C GLU A 138 8.98 15.95 -13.31
N VAL A 139 7.91 15.59 -12.64
CA VAL A 139 7.42 14.20 -12.50
C VAL A 139 5.95 14.09 -12.85
N MET A 140 5.53 12.93 -13.32
CA MET A 140 4.12 12.58 -13.45
C MET A 140 3.68 11.78 -12.24
N ILE A 141 2.61 12.19 -11.61
CA ILE A 141 1.98 11.48 -10.49
C ILE A 141 0.71 10.80 -10.98
N VAL A 142 0.52 9.56 -10.55
CA VAL A 142 -0.71 8.79 -10.73
C VAL A 142 -1.05 8.16 -9.38
N GLY A 143 -2.26 8.34 -8.88
CA GLY A 143 -2.59 7.83 -7.54
C GLY A 143 -4.05 7.46 -7.36
N HIS A 144 -4.31 6.41 -6.60
CA HIS A 144 -5.66 6.15 -6.12
C HIS A 144 -6.03 7.17 -5.04
N GLN A 145 -7.26 7.65 -5.08
CA GLN A 145 -7.75 8.60 -4.10
C GLN A 145 -9.02 8.10 -3.43
N LYS A 146 -8.91 7.85 -2.15
CA LYS A 146 -10.05 7.63 -1.24
C LYS A 146 -10.53 8.97 -0.65
N ALA A 147 -11.49 8.92 0.26
CA ALA A 147 -12.00 10.09 0.94
C ALA A 147 -12.44 9.79 2.37
N ARG A 148 -12.58 10.84 3.21
CA ARG A 148 -12.94 10.70 4.62
C ARG A 148 -14.46 10.88 4.83
N ASP A 149 -15.08 11.89 4.21
CA ASP A 149 -16.50 12.13 4.31
C ASP A 149 -17.32 11.33 3.27
N THR A 150 -18.60 11.10 3.58
CA THR A 150 -19.49 10.24 2.76
C THR A 150 -19.70 10.78 1.34
N LYS A 151 -19.85 12.11 1.17
CA LYS A 151 -20.07 12.73 -0.14
C LYS A 151 -18.85 12.52 -1.05
N GLN A 152 -17.66 12.76 -0.51
CA GLN A 152 -16.41 12.53 -1.23
C GLN A 152 -16.13 11.04 -1.47
N LYS A 153 -16.51 10.14 -0.55
CA LYS A 153 -16.40 8.70 -0.77
C LYS A 153 -17.23 8.27 -1.97
N VAL A 154 -18.48 8.73 -2.08
CA VAL A 154 -19.34 8.45 -3.24
C VAL A 154 -18.74 9.04 -4.52
N TYR A 155 -18.32 10.30 -4.50
CA TYR A 155 -17.70 10.97 -5.63
C TYR A 155 -16.46 10.25 -6.16
N ARG A 156 -15.63 9.72 -5.25
CA ARG A 156 -14.41 8.95 -5.59
C ARG A 156 -14.65 7.44 -5.65
N ASN A 157 -15.92 7.05 -5.80
CA ASN A 157 -16.32 5.64 -5.95
C ASN A 157 -15.64 4.72 -4.91
N PHE A 158 -15.53 5.19 -3.65
CA PHE A 158 -14.87 4.49 -2.53
C PHE A 158 -13.41 4.10 -2.80
N GLY A 159 -12.73 4.81 -3.70
CA GLY A 159 -11.36 4.50 -4.13
C GLY A 159 -11.27 3.32 -5.08
N MET A 160 -12.38 2.91 -5.70
CA MET A 160 -12.45 1.84 -6.70
C MET A 160 -12.58 2.45 -8.11
N PRO A 161 -11.52 2.48 -8.92
CA PRO A 161 -11.57 3.10 -10.24
C PRO A 161 -12.44 2.31 -11.23
N ASN A 162 -13.12 3.05 -12.10
CA ASN A 162 -13.72 2.57 -13.32
C ASN A 162 -12.67 2.47 -14.45
N PRO A 163 -13.00 1.87 -15.62
CA PRO A 163 -12.06 1.73 -16.75
C PRO A 163 -11.44 3.05 -17.21
N GLU A 164 -12.22 4.12 -17.21
CA GLU A 164 -11.78 5.47 -17.59
C GLU A 164 -10.70 6.02 -16.66
N GLY A 165 -10.67 5.64 -15.39
CA GLY A 165 -9.59 5.99 -14.47
C GLY A 165 -8.26 5.34 -14.88
N TYR A 166 -8.27 4.06 -15.22
CA TYR A 166 -7.08 3.35 -15.70
C TYR A 166 -6.62 3.85 -17.07
N ARG A 167 -7.56 4.16 -17.98
CA ARG A 167 -7.21 4.77 -19.29
C ARG A 167 -6.62 6.17 -19.11
N LYS A 168 -7.15 6.98 -18.17
CA LYS A 168 -6.57 8.27 -17.79
C LYS A 168 -5.15 8.10 -17.26
N ALA A 169 -4.93 7.14 -16.36
CA ALA A 169 -3.61 6.82 -15.84
C ALA A 169 -2.61 6.49 -16.95
N LEU A 170 -2.98 5.60 -17.87
CA LEU A 170 -2.12 5.25 -19.01
C LEU A 170 -1.82 6.47 -19.89
N ARG A 171 -2.84 7.29 -20.18
CA ARG A 171 -2.66 8.52 -20.97
C ARG A 171 -1.65 9.45 -20.30
N ALA A 172 -1.73 9.63 -18.98
CA ALA A 172 -0.79 10.45 -18.24
C ALA A 172 0.63 9.88 -18.30
N MET A 173 0.80 8.57 -18.10
CA MET A 173 2.10 7.89 -18.20
C MET A 173 2.71 8.00 -19.61
N LYS A 174 1.89 7.90 -20.67
CA LYS A 174 2.36 8.10 -22.05
C LYS A 174 2.77 9.55 -22.33
N ILE A 175 2.13 10.52 -21.71
CA ILE A 175 2.58 11.92 -21.76
C ILE A 175 3.93 12.06 -21.05
N ALA A 176 4.10 11.46 -19.88
CA ALA A 176 5.36 11.45 -19.14
C ALA A 176 6.49 10.83 -19.98
N GLU A 177 6.25 9.69 -20.62
CA GLU A 177 7.21 9.04 -21.51
C GLU A 177 7.64 9.96 -22.66
N LYS A 178 6.68 10.60 -23.32
CA LYS A 178 6.95 11.53 -24.43
C LYS A 178 7.88 12.67 -24.06
N PHE A 179 7.81 13.13 -22.81
CA PHE A 179 8.63 14.23 -22.30
C PHE A 179 9.80 13.76 -21.41
N GLY A 180 10.05 12.46 -21.32
CA GLY A 180 11.13 11.90 -20.51
C GLY A 180 10.98 12.15 -19.01
N ARG A 181 9.75 12.25 -18.49
CA ARG A 181 9.46 12.53 -17.09
C ARG A 181 9.28 11.25 -16.29
N PRO A 182 9.93 11.08 -15.14
CA PRO A 182 9.66 9.95 -14.25
C PRO A 182 8.20 9.88 -13.83
N VAL A 183 7.71 8.67 -13.57
CA VAL A 183 6.35 8.43 -13.06
C VAL A 183 6.45 7.95 -11.61
N MET A 184 5.64 8.51 -10.74
CA MET A 184 5.44 8.07 -9.37
C MET A 184 3.98 7.66 -9.19
N THR A 185 3.74 6.42 -8.76
CA THR A 185 2.37 5.94 -8.55
C THR A 185 2.11 5.65 -7.07
N PHE A 186 0.93 6.07 -6.59
CA PHE A 186 0.46 5.86 -5.22
C PHE A 186 -0.74 4.92 -5.22
N VAL A 187 -0.59 3.77 -4.59
CA VAL A 187 -1.61 2.72 -4.59
C VAL A 187 -2.32 2.67 -3.25
N ASP A 188 -3.63 2.97 -3.28
CA ASP A 188 -4.52 2.82 -2.13
C ASP A 188 -5.96 2.56 -2.60
N THR A 189 -6.27 1.31 -2.90
CA THR A 189 -7.58 0.87 -3.40
C THR A 189 -7.96 -0.49 -2.85
N PRO A 190 -9.23 -0.75 -2.51
CA PRO A 190 -9.72 -2.10 -2.24
C PRO A 190 -9.79 -2.98 -3.50
N GLY A 191 -9.74 -2.37 -4.69
CA GLY A 191 -9.80 -3.05 -5.99
C GLY A 191 -10.38 -2.17 -7.09
N ALA A 192 -10.47 -2.70 -8.29
CA ALA A 192 -11.20 -2.07 -9.39
C ALA A 192 -12.71 -2.14 -9.15
N TYR A 193 -13.47 -1.17 -9.64
CA TYR A 193 -14.94 -1.17 -9.50
C TYR A 193 -15.55 -2.39 -10.20
N PRO A 194 -16.34 -3.23 -9.50
CA PRO A 194 -16.83 -4.49 -10.02
C PRO A 194 -18.22 -4.38 -10.67
N GLY A 195 -18.76 -3.17 -10.86
CA GLY A 195 -20.11 -2.98 -11.36
C GLY A 195 -20.25 -3.27 -12.86
N LEU A 196 -21.47 -3.65 -13.29
CA LEU A 196 -21.79 -3.98 -14.67
C LEU A 196 -21.32 -2.91 -15.67
N GLY A 197 -21.57 -1.63 -15.38
CA GLY A 197 -21.15 -0.54 -16.27
C GLY A 197 -19.63 -0.43 -16.42
N ALA A 198 -18.82 -0.89 -15.45
CA ALA A 198 -17.38 -0.97 -15.60
C ALA A 198 -16.97 -2.13 -16.53
N GLU A 199 -17.64 -3.29 -16.41
CA GLU A 199 -17.39 -4.43 -17.30
C GLU A 199 -17.74 -4.08 -18.75
N GLU A 200 -18.90 -3.48 -18.99
CA GLU A 200 -19.36 -3.03 -20.30
C GLU A 200 -18.38 -2.04 -20.96
N ARG A 201 -17.70 -1.21 -20.16
CA ARG A 201 -16.71 -0.26 -20.64
C ARG A 201 -15.27 -0.78 -20.65
N GLY A 202 -15.09 -2.09 -20.43
CA GLY A 202 -13.81 -2.79 -20.59
C GLY A 202 -12.87 -2.67 -19.39
N GLN A 203 -13.35 -2.94 -18.17
CA GLN A 203 -12.53 -2.91 -16.95
C GLN A 203 -11.29 -3.81 -17.06
N ALA A 204 -11.47 -5.06 -17.46
CA ALA A 204 -10.38 -6.02 -17.59
C ALA A 204 -9.37 -5.59 -18.68
N GLU A 205 -9.86 -5.06 -19.83
CA GLU A 205 -9.00 -4.55 -20.90
C GLU A 205 -8.16 -3.36 -20.42
N ALA A 206 -8.77 -2.39 -19.74
CA ALA A 206 -8.08 -1.20 -19.29
C ALA A 206 -6.95 -1.56 -18.29
N ILE A 207 -7.21 -2.50 -17.37
CA ILE A 207 -6.20 -3.03 -16.44
C ILE A 207 -5.09 -3.75 -17.19
N ALA A 208 -5.42 -4.73 -18.04
CA ALA A 208 -4.46 -5.54 -18.78
C ALA A 208 -3.56 -4.70 -19.68
N ARG A 209 -4.15 -3.69 -20.33
CA ARG A 209 -3.43 -2.74 -21.18
C ARG A 209 -2.43 -1.92 -20.37
N ASN A 210 -2.80 -1.44 -19.19
CA ASN A 210 -1.89 -0.73 -18.31
C ASN A 210 -0.68 -1.61 -17.92
N LEU A 211 -0.89 -2.87 -17.53
CA LEU A 211 0.19 -3.79 -17.22
C LEU A 211 1.18 -3.94 -18.39
N ARG A 212 0.65 -4.17 -19.59
CA ARG A 212 1.45 -4.31 -20.80
C ARG A 212 2.25 -3.05 -21.13
N GLU A 213 1.61 -1.90 -21.07
CA GLU A 213 2.23 -0.64 -21.47
C GLU A 213 3.24 -0.17 -20.42
N MET A 214 2.92 -0.23 -19.12
CA MET A 214 3.84 0.12 -18.05
C MET A 214 5.13 -0.70 -18.08
N ALA A 215 5.05 -1.98 -18.44
CA ALA A 215 6.23 -2.82 -18.60
C ALA A 215 7.21 -2.33 -19.69
N ARG A 216 6.73 -1.46 -20.62
CA ARG A 216 7.47 -1.00 -21.79
C ARG A 216 7.84 0.48 -21.75
N LEU A 217 7.32 1.25 -20.81
CA LEU A 217 7.62 2.70 -20.72
C LEU A 217 9.12 2.93 -20.53
N GLU A 218 9.71 3.72 -21.40
CA GLU A 218 11.14 4.06 -21.41
C GLU A 218 11.45 5.25 -20.49
N ILE A 219 10.93 5.21 -19.26
CA ILE A 219 11.13 6.19 -18.20
C ILE A 219 11.20 5.50 -16.85
N PRO A 220 11.82 6.11 -15.82
CA PRO A 220 11.77 5.60 -14.46
C PRO A 220 10.34 5.59 -13.90
N ILE A 221 9.96 4.48 -13.27
CA ILE A 221 8.67 4.31 -12.59
C ILE A 221 8.92 3.84 -11.16
N ILE A 222 8.37 4.57 -10.18
CA ILE A 222 8.35 4.19 -8.77
C ILE A 222 6.90 4.05 -8.34
N THR A 223 6.55 2.90 -7.80
CA THR A 223 5.24 2.63 -7.18
C THR A 223 5.39 2.57 -5.68
N VAL A 224 4.45 3.18 -4.96
CA VAL A 224 4.35 3.04 -3.50
C VAL A 224 2.94 2.57 -3.14
N ILE A 225 2.86 1.45 -2.43
CA ILE A 225 1.61 1.01 -1.81
C ILE A 225 1.47 1.78 -0.50
N THR A 226 0.60 2.79 -0.49
CA THR A 226 0.47 3.72 0.65
C THR A 226 -0.59 3.28 1.67
N GLY A 227 -1.50 2.42 1.27
CA GLY A 227 -2.55 1.88 2.13
C GLY A 227 -2.91 0.47 1.71
N GLU A 228 -4.07 0.29 1.12
CA GLU A 228 -4.58 -1.00 0.66
C GLU A 228 -4.28 -1.19 -0.84
N GLY A 229 -3.47 -2.20 -1.17
CA GLY A 229 -3.20 -2.62 -2.54
C GLY A 229 -4.09 -3.78 -2.96
N GLY A 230 -5.32 -3.51 -3.40
CA GLY A 230 -6.30 -4.54 -3.71
C GLY A 230 -6.27 -5.01 -5.16
N SER A 231 -5.96 -6.29 -5.37
CA SER A 231 -6.20 -7.04 -6.62
C SER A 231 -5.71 -6.35 -7.90
N GLY A 232 -6.41 -6.59 -9.01
CA GLY A 232 -6.11 -5.99 -10.32
C GLY A 232 -6.20 -4.46 -10.33
N GLY A 233 -7.03 -3.88 -9.44
CA GLY A 233 -7.12 -2.42 -9.30
C GLY A 233 -5.79 -1.79 -8.90
N ALA A 234 -5.14 -2.37 -7.90
CA ALA A 234 -3.81 -1.96 -7.48
C ALA A 234 -2.76 -2.26 -8.55
N LEU A 235 -2.79 -3.48 -9.09
CA LEU A 235 -1.81 -3.94 -10.06
C LEU A 235 -1.78 -3.08 -11.33
N ALA A 236 -2.93 -2.54 -11.75
CA ALA A 236 -3.08 -1.72 -12.96
C ALA A 236 -2.19 -0.45 -12.98
N ILE A 237 -1.67 0.00 -11.85
CA ILE A 237 -0.73 1.12 -11.76
C ILE A 237 0.53 0.76 -10.95
N ALA A 238 0.83 -0.53 -10.78
CA ALA A 238 1.91 -1.00 -9.90
C ALA A 238 3.08 -1.69 -10.61
N VAL A 239 3.10 -1.73 -11.96
CA VAL A 239 4.24 -2.28 -12.71
C VAL A 239 5.33 -1.21 -12.82
N ALA A 240 6.39 -1.34 -12.02
CA ALA A 240 7.39 -0.30 -11.83
C ALA A 240 8.82 -0.85 -11.69
N ASP A 241 9.82 0.02 -11.85
CA ASP A 241 11.23 -0.30 -11.60
C ASP A 241 11.50 -0.52 -10.11
N ARG A 242 10.81 0.27 -9.26
CA ARG A 242 10.77 0.09 -7.81
C ARG A 242 9.32 0.03 -7.35
N VAL A 243 8.97 -1.05 -6.66
CA VAL A 243 7.69 -1.23 -5.97
C VAL A 243 7.99 -1.18 -4.48
N LEU A 244 7.57 -0.12 -3.83
CA LEU A 244 7.76 0.12 -2.40
C LEU A 244 6.43 -0.07 -1.67
N MET A 245 6.51 -0.42 -0.41
CA MET A 245 5.33 -0.48 0.47
C MET A 245 5.58 0.34 1.73
N MET A 246 4.59 1.11 2.16
CA MET A 246 4.60 1.67 3.52
C MET A 246 4.51 0.52 4.54
N GLU A 247 5.16 0.68 5.69
CA GLU A 247 5.36 -0.38 6.69
C GLU A 247 4.05 -1.07 7.15
N ASN A 248 2.96 -0.30 7.26
CA ASN A 248 1.65 -0.78 7.67
C ASN A 248 0.64 -0.81 6.53
N SER A 249 1.10 -0.85 5.28
CA SER A 249 0.27 -1.12 4.11
C SER A 249 0.12 -2.62 3.86
N ILE A 250 -0.86 -2.99 3.05
CA ILE A 250 -1.08 -4.37 2.59
C ILE A 250 -1.18 -4.42 1.07
N TYR A 251 -0.73 -5.54 0.48
CA TYR A 251 -0.87 -5.77 -0.96
C TYR A 251 -1.28 -7.22 -1.19
N SER A 252 -2.44 -7.43 -1.81
CA SER A 252 -3.05 -8.76 -1.94
C SER A 252 -3.96 -8.87 -3.16
N VAL A 253 -4.07 -10.07 -3.70
CA VAL A 253 -5.03 -10.41 -4.78
C VAL A 253 -6.48 -10.42 -4.29
N ILE A 254 -6.71 -10.64 -3.00
CA ILE A 254 -8.04 -10.76 -2.39
C ILE A 254 -8.02 -10.16 -0.98
N SER A 255 -9.14 -9.64 -0.51
CA SER A 255 -9.26 -9.21 0.89
C SER A 255 -9.22 -10.41 1.85
N PRO A 256 -8.72 -10.23 3.09
CA PRO A 256 -8.75 -11.29 4.10
C PRO A 256 -10.15 -11.85 4.36
N GLU A 257 -11.17 -10.98 4.35
CA GLU A 257 -12.57 -11.37 4.53
C GLU A 257 -13.07 -12.22 3.35
N GLY A 258 -12.72 -11.83 2.12
CA GLY A 258 -13.04 -12.59 0.91
C GLY A 258 -12.35 -13.96 0.90
N CYS A 259 -11.08 -14.01 1.25
CA CYS A 259 -10.33 -15.25 1.40
C CYS A 259 -10.96 -16.16 2.46
N ALA A 260 -11.28 -15.61 3.63
CA ALA A 260 -11.92 -16.36 4.72
C ALA A 260 -13.28 -16.95 4.29
N SER A 261 -14.07 -16.17 3.56
CA SER A 261 -15.38 -16.61 3.05
C SER A 261 -15.24 -17.77 2.06
N ILE A 262 -14.25 -17.73 1.17
CA ILE A 262 -14.01 -18.78 0.18
C ILE A 262 -13.45 -20.05 0.84
N MET A 263 -12.40 -19.90 1.66
CA MET A 263 -11.66 -21.04 2.22
C MET A 263 -12.40 -21.74 3.35
N TRP A 264 -13.07 -20.98 4.20
CA TRP A 264 -13.72 -21.53 5.41
C TRP A 264 -15.23 -21.33 5.45
N ARG A 265 -15.82 -20.67 4.45
CA ARG A 265 -17.23 -20.24 4.44
C ARG A 265 -17.63 -19.44 5.68
N ASP A 266 -16.67 -18.72 6.23
CA ASP A 266 -16.78 -17.97 7.48
C ASP A 266 -15.89 -16.73 7.44
N SER A 267 -16.47 -15.56 7.21
CA SER A 267 -15.74 -14.28 7.14
C SER A 267 -15.15 -13.85 8.48
N SER A 268 -15.59 -14.43 9.62
CA SER A 268 -15.01 -14.15 10.93
C SER A 268 -13.55 -14.62 11.05
N LYS A 269 -13.11 -15.56 10.21
CA LYS A 269 -11.73 -16.07 10.14
C LYS A 269 -10.76 -15.16 9.37
N LYS A 270 -11.11 -13.89 9.19
CA LYS A 270 -10.32 -12.89 8.48
C LYS A 270 -8.90 -12.69 9.01
N GLU A 271 -8.69 -12.80 10.32
CA GLU A 271 -7.36 -12.68 10.94
C GLU A 271 -6.44 -13.84 10.52
N LEU A 272 -6.99 -15.06 10.52
CA LEU A 272 -6.29 -16.25 10.05
C LEU A 272 -5.98 -16.14 8.56
N ALA A 273 -6.93 -15.65 7.76
CA ALA A 273 -6.76 -15.40 6.34
C ALA A 273 -5.67 -14.34 6.07
N ALA A 274 -5.69 -13.21 6.78
CA ALA A 274 -4.67 -12.16 6.64
C ALA A 274 -3.27 -12.70 6.86
N GLN A 275 -3.10 -13.56 7.88
CA GLN A 275 -1.82 -14.19 8.16
C GLN A 275 -1.42 -15.21 7.09
N ALA A 276 -2.34 -16.07 6.64
CA ALA A 276 -2.08 -17.10 5.64
C ALA A 276 -1.72 -16.50 4.28
N LEU A 277 -2.37 -15.41 3.89
CA LEU A 277 -2.12 -14.69 2.64
C LEU A 277 -0.76 -13.99 2.57
N ARG A 278 -0.07 -13.75 3.72
CA ARG A 278 1.23 -13.09 3.75
C ARG A 278 1.26 -11.75 3.01
N ILE A 279 0.34 -10.85 3.36
CA ILE A 279 0.04 -9.61 2.64
C ILE A 279 0.79 -8.38 3.14
N THR A 280 1.62 -8.52 4.18
CA THR A 280 2.32 -7.39 4.80
C THR A 280 3.56 -6.99 4.01
N ALA A 281 4.01 -5.74 4.19
CA ALA A 281 5.22 -5.24 3.55
C ALA A 281 6.44 -6.14 3.85
N LYS A 282 6.55 -6.64 5.08
CA LYS A 282 7.62 -7.57 5.47
C LYS A 282 7.54 -8.89 4.70
N ASP A 283 6.36 -9.51 4.67
CA ASP A 283 6.17 -10.79 3.97
C ASP A 283 6.51 -10.67 2.48
N LEU A 284 6.03 -9.59 1.84
CA LEU A 284 6.22 -9.38 0.40
C LEU A 284 7.66 -9.01 0.03
N THR A 285 8.37 -8.32 0.92
CA THR A 285 9.82 -8.09 0.77
C THR A 285 10.60 -9.40 0.88
N GLU A 286 10.29 -10.24 1.88
CA GLU A 286 10.91 -11.57 2.04
C GLU A 286 10.67 -12.49 0.83
N MET A 287 9.51 -12.38 0.18
CA MET A 287 9.16 -13.13 -1.02
C MET A 287 9.74 -12.51 -2.31
N GLY A 288 10.37 -11.34 -2.25
CA GLY A 288 10.89 -10.63 -3.42
C GLY A 288 9.79 -10.04 -4.33
N CYS A 289 8.57 -9.86 -3.82
CA CYS A 289 7.47 -9.24 -4.56
C CYS A 289 7.52 -7.71 -4.56
N VAL A 290 8.17 -7.12 -3.55
CA VAL A 290 8.41 -5.68 -3.46
C VAL A 290 9.88 -5.38 -3.18
N ASP A 291 10.35 -4.20 -3.60
CA ASP A 291 11.76 -3.83 -3.58
C ASP A 291 12.20 -3.16 -2.27
N GLY A 292 11.26 -2.73 -1.45
CA GLY A 292 11.60 -2.09 -0.18
C GLY A 292 10.40 -1.64 0.64
N ILE A 293 10.68 -1.36 1.92
CA ILE A 293 9.71 -0.86 2.88
C ILE A 293 10.03 0.60 3.19
N VAL A 294 9.02 1.45 3.10
CA VAL A 294 9.05 2.83 3.58
C VAL A 294 8.60 2.82 5.04
N PRO A 295 9.44 3.23 5.99
CA PRO A 295 9.08 3.25 7.40
C PRO A 295 7.94 4.22 7.66
N GLU A 296 7.20 3.98 8.74
CA GLU A 296 6.13 4.86 9.20
C GLU A 296 6.47 5.44 10.59
N PRO A 297 5.87 6.58 10.96
CA PRO A 297 5.93 7.09 12.33
C PRO A 297 5.45 6.05 13.34
N ALA A 298 5.93 6.12 14.57
CA ALA A 298 5.53 5.23 15.65
C ALA A 298 4.00 5.19 15.82
N GLY A 299 3.41 4.00 15.67
CA GLY A 299 1.96 3.78 15.69
C GLY A 299 1.25 3.94 14.35
N GLY A 300 1.94 4.35 13.29
CA GLY A 300 1.45 4.40 11.91
C GLY A 300 1.22 5.80 11.35
N ALA A 301 1.13 5.89 10.02
CA ALA A 301 1.02 7.13 9.26
C ALA A 301 -0.22 7.98 9.59
N GLN A 302 -1.29 7.37 10.10
CA GLN A 302 -2.53 8.07 10.49
C GLN A 302 -2.35 8.98 11.71
N LEU A 303 -1.28 8.84 12.47
CA LEU A 303 -1.01 9.63 13.67
C LEU A 303 -0.18 10.88 13.37
N ASP A 304 0.66 10.85 12.34
CA ASP A 304 1.52 11.95 11.95
C ASP A 304 1.74 11.96 10.42
N HIS A 305 0.93 12.76 9.73
CA HIS A 305 1.00 12.89 8.27
C HIS A 305 2.30 13.57 7.80
N GLU A 306 2.82 14.53 8.59
CA GLU A 306 4.05 15.24 8.23
C GLU A 306 5.26 14.32 8.30
N ALA A 307 5.42 13.58 9.40
CA ALA A 307 6.49 12.61 9.53
C ALA A 307 6.37 11.47 8.50
N ALA A 308 5.15 10.98 8.22
CA ALA A 308 4.92 9.97 7.19
C ALA A 308 5.30 10.46 5.80
N ALA A 309 4.96 11.72 5.46
CA ALA A 309 5.33 12.33 4.20
C ALA A 309 6.85 12.55 4.09
N ALA A 310 7.52 12.98 5.15
CA ALA A 310 8.97 13.15 5.16
C ALA A 310 9.74 11.84 4.95
N LEU A 311 9.29 10.75 5.57
CA LEU A 311 9.88 9.41 5.39
C LEU A 311 9.66 8.89 3.96
N LEU A 312 8.49 9.14 3.40
CA LEU A 312 8.18 8.78 2.01
C LEU A 312 9.00 9.62 1.02
N ASP A 313 9.11 10.93 1.24
CA ASP A 313 9.92 11.85 0.43
C ASP A 313 11.38 11.38 0.34
N ALA A 314 12.01 11.11 1.48
CA ALA A 314 13.38 10.61 1.54
C ALA A 314 13.56 9.28 0.76
N SER A 315 12.58 8.38 0.86
CA SER A 315 12.60 7.11 0.14
C SER A 315 12.47 7.31 -1.37
N LEU A 316 11.53 8.15 -1.81
CA LEU A 316 11.32 8.48 -3.23
C LEU A 316 12.57 9.13 -3.83
N GLN A 317 13.18 10.11 -3.12
CA GLN A 317 14.38 10.80 -3.56
C GLN A 317 15.54 9.83 -3.78
N LYS A 318 15.78 8.94 -2.83
CA LYS A 318 16.81 7.89 -2.93
C LYS A 318 16.61 7.03 -4.17
N HIS A 319 15.43 6.44 -4.32
CA HIS A 319 15.16 5.52 -5.42
C HIS A 319 15.12 6.21 -6.79
N LEU A 320 14.59 7.43 -6.89
CA LEU A 320 14.63 8.19 -8.13
C LEU A 320 16.07 8.51 -8.56
N ALA A 321 16.92 8.92 -7.61
CA ALA A 321 18.33 9.19 -7.89
C ALA A 321 19.10 7.95 -8.36
N GLU A 322 18.76 6.75 -7.85
CA GLU A 322 19.32 5.48 -8.31
C GLU A 322 18.88 5.14 -9.75
N LEU A 323 17.57 5.26 -10.03
CA LEU A 323 17.01 4.92 -11.34
C LEU A 323 17.48 5.86 -12.45
N LYS A 324 17.63 7.15 -12.17
CA LYS A 324 18.13 8.15 -13.14
C LYS A 324 19.57 7.90 -13.61
N LYS A 325 20.34 7.09 -12.89
CA LYS A 325 21.71 6.72 -13.29
C LYS A 325 21.74 5.56 -14.28
N GLN A 326 20.64 4.84 -14.44
CA GLN A 326 20.57 3.66 -15.31
C GLN A 326 20.24 4.06 -16.76
N PRO A 327 20.90 3.45 -17.76
CA PRO A 327 20.48 3.59 -19.15
C PRO A 327 19.04 3.09 -19.37
N LEU A 328 18.23 3.81 -20.14
CA LEU A 328 16.80 3.50 -20.30
C LEU A 328 16.53 2.06 -20.79
N LYS A 329 17.37 1.53 -21.71
CA LYS A 329 17.25 0.15 -22.20
C LYS A 329 17.46 -0.88 -21.09
N GLU A 330 18.43 -0.64 -20.21
CA GLU A 330 18.72 -1.53 -19.07
C GLU A 330 17.59 -1.44 -18.05
N LEU A 331 17.05 -0.24 -17.81
CA LEU A 331 15.92 0.00 -16.92
C LEU A 331 14.70 -0.85 -17.35
N VAL A 332 14.28 -0.77 -18.63
CA VAL A 332 13.14 -1.54 -19.16
C VAL A 332 13.41 -3.04 -19.09
N THR A 333 14.62 -3.47 -19.44
CA THR A 333 15.00 -4.90 -19.38
C THR A 333 14.99 -5.42 -17.95
N SER A 334 15.51 -4.64 -16.99
CA SER A 334 15.53 -5.00 -15.57
C SER A 334 14.11 -5.09 -14.99
N ARG A 335 13.23 -4.13 -15.36
CA ARG A 335 11.80 -4.16 -15.00
C ARG A 335 11.13 -5.42 -15.50
N TYR A 336 11.30 -5.75 -16.79
CA TYR A 336 10.75 -6.97 -17.37
C TYR A 336 11.25 -8.23 -16.64
N ASN A 337 12.55 -8.35 -16.42
CA ASN A 337 13.17 -9.51 -15.78
C ASN A 337 12.70 -9.66 -14.33
N LYS A 338 12.51 -8.53 -13.60
CA LYS A 338 11.98 -8.55 -12.24
C LYS A 338 10.61 -9.24 -12.18
N PHE A 339 9.66 -8.80 -12.98
CA PHE A 339 8.30 -9.37 -12.97
C PHE A 339 8.27 -10.79 -13.54
N ARG A 340 9.09 -11.09 -14.56
CA ARG A 340 9.18 -12.44 -15.14
C ARG A 340 9.72 -13.47 -14.13
N ASN A 341 10.66 -13.08 -13.28
CA ASN A 341 11.36 -13.97 -12.35
C ASN A 341 10.78 -13.94 -10.92
N MET A 342 9.63 -13.32 -10.71
CA MET A 342 9.00 -13.21 -9.38
C MET A 342 8.54 -14.55 -8.80
N ALA A 343 8.29 -15.57 -9.63
CA ALA A 343 7.84 -16.89 -9.20
C ALA A 343 9.02 -17.79 -8.89
N GLN A 344 8.99 -18.46 -7.73
CA GLN A 344 9.89 -19.55 -7.39
C GLN A 344 9.22 -20.89 -7.75
N PHE A 345 9.87 -21.68 -8.58
CA PHE A 345 9.39 -23.00 -8.95
C PHE A 345 10.26 -24.06 -8.28
N PHE A 346 9.63 -25.04 -7.67
CA PHE A 346 10.31 -26.25 -7.22
C PHE A 346 10.01 -27.36 -8.23
N THR A 347 11.03 -27.88 -8.88
CA THR A 347 10.92 -29.15 -9.61
C THR A 347 11.09 -30.28 -8.61
N VAL A 348 10.06 -31.09 -8.44
CA VAL A 348 10.20 -32.36 -7.73
C VAL A 348 10.81 -33.34 -8.72
N GLU A 349 12.06 -33.69 -8.51
CA GLU A 349 12.68 -34.82 -9.26
C GLU A 349 11.92 -36.08 -8.86
N SER A 350 11.39 -36.77 -9.89
CA SER A 350 10.62 -38.01 -9.77
C SER A 350 11.51 -39.22 -9.46
#